data_3bf6d0d67b7123705794f502abfb002f
#
_entry.id   3bf6d0d67b7123705794f502abfb002f
#
_cell.length_a   1.000
_cell.length_b   1.000
_cell.length_c   1.000
_cell.angle_alpha   90.00
_cell.angle_beta   90.00
_cell.angle_gamma   90.00
#
_symmetry.space_group_name_H-M   'P 1'
#
loop_
_entity.id
_entity.type
_entity.pdbx_description
1 polymer ?
#
loop_
_entity_poly.entity_id
_entity_poly.type
_entity_poly.pdbx_seq_one_letter_code
_entity_poly.pdbx_strand_id
1 'polypeptide(L)'
;MNPSVISAVAALGGAVIGGLTSIAASWMTQRLRVEAKQLAQHKQRRIKLYNEFIEEATKLFVEALGHETPNPSAMVGLYTIISRMRILSSAAVIECAEKVGDVIAETYLAPKMTPDGLRETLKGRTFHSFDYLRDFSKACRAERGTDLPQHI
;
A
#
# COMPACT_ATOMS: atom_id res chain seq x y z
N MET A 1 -69.82 9.64 5.16
CA MET A 1 -68.45 9.46 5.59
C MET A 1 -67.89 10.82 6.01
N ASN A 2 -67.37 10.95 7.24
CA ASN A 2 -66.95 12.23 7.76
C ASN A 2 -65.60 12.63 7.09
N PRO A 3 -65.46 13.85 6.55
CA PRO A 3 -64.31 14.32 5.86
C PRO A 3 -63.03 14.27 6.74
N SER A 4 -63.14 14.33 8.04
CA SER A 4 -62.06 14.20 9.02
C SER A 4 -61.46 12.80 9.07
N VAL A 5 -62.20 11.74 8.80
CA VAL A 5 -61.67 10.36 8.78
C VAL A 5 -60.84 10.11 7.51
N ILE A 6 -61.26 10.66 6.39
CA ILE A 6 -60.55 10.56 5.11
C ILE A 6 -59.20 11.28 5.21
N SER A 7 -59.16 12.45 5.82
CA SER A 7 -57.92 13.19 6.04
C SER A 7 -56.95 12.47 6.98
N ALA A 8 -57.43 11.84 8.05
CA ALA A 8 -56.62 11.09 8.97
C ALA A 8 -56.01 9.83 8.34
N VAL A 9 -56.77 9.10 7.50
CA VAL A 9 -56.29 7.92 6.78
C VAL A 9 -55.26 8.30 5.72
N ALA A 10 -55.42 9.41 5.00
CA ALA A 10 -54.46 9.90 4.04
C ALA A 10 -53.15 10.35 4.71
N ALA A 11 -53.22 10.98 5.87
CA ALA A 11 -52.04 11.38 6.64
C ALA A 11 -51.24 10.17 7.17
N LEU A 12 -51.93 9.15 7.67
CA LEU A 12 -51.29 7.89 8.09
C LEU A 12 -50.66 7.13 6.93
N GLY A 13 -51.30 7.04 5.78
CA GLY A 13 -50.76 6.41 4.57
C GLY A 13 -49.51 7.12 4.07
N GLY A 14 -49.48 8.44 4.06
CA GLY A 14 -48.32 9.23 3.67
C GLY A 14 -47.12 9.06 4.61
N ALA A 15 -47.35 8.97 5.92
CA ALA A 15 -46.30 8.77 6.91
C ALA A 15 -45.66 7.38 6.81
N VAL A 16 -46.40 6.33 6.51
CA VAL A 16 -45.89 4.98 6.33
C VAL A 16 -45.02 4.89 5.05
N ILE A 17 -45.49 5.44 3.94
CA ILE A 17 -44.74 5.42 2.66
C ILE A 17 -43.50 6.29 2.78
N GLY A 18 -43.56 7.47 3.39
CA GLY A 18 -42.43 8.36 3.60
C GLY A 18 -41.37 7.75 4.56
N GLY A 19 -41.81 7.05 5.60
CA GLY A 19 -40.92 6.36 6.53
C GLY A 19 -40.13 5.19 5.90
N LEU A 20 -40.81 4.37 5.09
CA LEU A 20 -40.16 3.23 4.41
C LEU A 20 -39.15 3.66 3.37
N THR A 21 -39.43 4.71 2.58
CA THR A 21 -38.45 5.26 1.60
C THR A 21 -37.23 5.86 2.28
N SER A 22 -37.39 6.52 3.42
CA SER A 22 -36.28 7.08 4.20
C SER A 22 -35.38 6.00 4.76
N ILE A 23 -35.91 4.89 5.25
CA ILE A 23 -35.15 3.75 5.76
C ILE A 23 -34.38 3.07 4.64
N ALA A 24 -35.00 2.82 3.49
CA ALA A 24 -34.36 2.20 2.34
C ALA A 24 -33.19 3.06 1.78
N ALA A 25 -33.40 4.37 1.65
CA ALA A 25 -32.36 5.30 1.21
C ALA A 25 -31.19 5.38 2.21
N SER A 26 -31.50 5.38 3.50
CA SER A 26 -30.47 5.38 4.55
C SER A 26 -29.64 4.10 4.54
N TRP A 27 -30.27 2.95 4.36
CA TRP A 27 -29.60 1.64 4.32
C TRP A 27 -28.70 1.49 3.09
N MET A 28 -29.15 1.95 1.93
CA MET A 28 -28.37 1.96 0.70
C MET A 28 -27.14 2.89 0.81
N THR A 29 -27.31 4.07 1.39
CA THR A 29 -26.22 5.02 1.63
C THR A 29 -25.20 4.48 2.63
N GLN A 30 -25.64 3.78 3.66
CA GLN A 30 -24.74 3.16 4.63
C GLN A 30 -23.91 2.03 4.01
N ARG A 31 -24.49 1.18 3.18
CA ARG A 31 -23.74 0.12 2.47
C ARG A 31 -22.64 0.70 1.60
N LEU A 32 -22.96 1.70 0.77
CA LEU A 32 -21.95 2.37 -0.08
C LEU A 32 -20.83 3.02 0.73
N ARG A 33 -21.15 3.59 1.90
CA ARG A 33 -20.14 4.17 2.80
C ARG A 33 -19.25 3.11 3.44
N VAL A 34 -19.76 1.95 3.78
CA VAL A 34 -18.99 0.85 4.36
C VAL A 34 -18.02 0.29 3.33
N GLU A 35 -18.47 0.04 2.10
CA GLU A 35 -17.62 -0.43 1.01
C GLU A 35 -16.50 0.56 0.68
N ALA A 36 -16.84 1.85 0.57
CA ALA A 36 -15.84 2.89 0.34
C ALA A 36 -14.80 2.99 1.47
N LYS A 37 -15.22 2.84 2.74
CA LYS A 37 -14.32 2.82 3.88
C LYS A 37 -13.40 1.59 3.87
N GLN A 38 -13.91 0.42 3.56
CA GLN A 38 -13.11 -0.80 3.47
C GLN A 38 -12.05 -0.68 2.37
N LEU A 39 -12.42 -0.19 1.19
CA LEU A 39 -11.49 0.04 0.10
C LEU A 39 -10.39 1.04 0.47
N ALA A 40 -10.77 2.14 1.12
CA ALA A 40 -9.82 3.13 1.62
C ALA A 40 -8.86 2.53 2.66
N GLN A 41 -9.34 1.70 3.57
CA GLN A 41 -8.51 1.03 4.58
C GLN A 41 -7.52 0.04 3.95
N HIS A 42 -7.93 -0.73 2.94
CA HIS A 42 -7.03 -1.62 2.22
C HIS A 42 -5.90 -0.85 1.52
N LYS A 43 -6.22 0.26 0.86
CA LYS A 43 -5.22 1.14 0.25
C LYS A 43 -4.25 1.71 1.28
N GLN A 44 -4.77 2.15 2.43
CA GLN A 44 -3.95 2.71 3.50
C GLN A 44 -2.98 1.67 4.09
N ARG A 45 -3.44 0.43 4.29
CA ARG A 45 -2.60 -0.68 4.77
C ARG A 45 -1.46 -1.01 3.80
N ARG A 46 -1.72 -1.04 2.49
CA ARG A 46 -0.68 -1.24 1.47
C ARG A 46 0.36 -0.13 1.49
N ILE A 47 -0.08 1.13 1.49
CA ILE A 47 0.83 2.28 1.55
C ILE A 47 1.73 2.22 2.80
N LYS A 48 1.16 1.85 3.94
CA LYS A 48 1.93 1.67 5.17
C LYS A 48 3.00 0.60 5.02
N LEU A 49 2.65 -0.57 4.46
CA LEU A 49 3.61 -1.64 4.20
C LEU A 49 4.73 -1.23 3.23
N TYR A 50 4.41 -0.45 2.19
CA TYR A 50 5.40 0.05 1.25
C TYR A 50 6.39 1.01 1.92
N ASN A 51 5.90 1.89 2.78
CA ASN A 51 6.77 2.78 3.56
C ASN A 51 7.65 1.99 4.54
N GLU A 52 7.07 1.05 5.29
CA GLU A 52 7.83 0.15 6.19
C GLU A 52 8.93 -0.61 5.42
N PHE A 53 8.61 -1.10 4.21
CA PHE A 53 9.59 -1.76 3.36
C PHE A 53 10.72 -0.83 2.92
N ILE A 54 10.40 0.38 2.45
CA ILE A 54 11.40 1.35 2.00
C ILE A 54 12.33 1.75 3.15
N GLU A 55 11.77 2.00 4.34
CA GLU A 55 12.54 2.36 5.53
C GLU A 55 13.49 1.23 5.93
N GLU A 56 13.00 0.00 6.04
CA GLU A 56 13.81 -1.15 6.43
C GLU A 56 14.86 -1.50 5.36
N ALA A 57 14.49 -1.48 4.07
CA ALA A 57 15.43 -1.71 2.98
C ALA A 57 16.55 -0.66 2.95
N THR A 58 16.22 0.61 3.18
CA THR A 58 17.20 1.69 3.22
C THR A 58 18.16 1.54 4.39
N LYS A 59 17.63 1.22 5.57
CA LYS A 59 18.41 0.97 6.77
C LYS A 59 19.39 -0.19 6.55
N LEU A 60 18.90 -1.32 6.05
CA LEU A 60 19.72 -2.50 5.78
C LEU A 60 20.78 -2.26 4.71
N PHE A 61 20.44 -1.51 3.66
CA PHE A 61 21.39 -1.16 2.62
C PHE A 61 22.55 -0.31 3.18
N VAL A 62 22.26 0.70 3.99
CA VAL A 62 23.29 1.52 4.66
C VAL A 62 24.11 0.67 5.62
N GLU A 63 23.48 -0.23 6.34
CA GLU A 63 24.12 -1.16 7.25
C GLU A 63 25.06 -2.11 6.50
N ALA A 64 24.62 -2.66 5.37
CA ALA A 64 25.43 -3.52 4.50
C ALA A 64 26.69 -2.82 3.98
N LEU A 65 26.64 -1.53 3.71
CA LEU A 65 27.80 -0.75 3.28
C LEU A 65 28.84 -0.53 4.39
N GLY A 66 28.41 -0.50 5.66
CA GLY A 66 29.25 -0.16 6.81
C GLY A 66 29.72 -1.34 7.67
N HIS A 67 29.11 -2.52 7.57
CA HIS A 67 29.36 -3.64 8.47
C HIS A 67 30.52 -4.55 8.04
N GLU A 68 31.23 -5.10 9.07
CA GLU A 68 32.36 -6.00 8.86
C GLU A 68 31.97 -7.46 8.68
N THR A 69 30.80 -7.85 9.21
CA THR A 69 30.31 -9.21 9.15
C THR A 69 28.85 -9.23 8.74
N PRO A 70 28.45 -10.14 7.83
CA PRO A 70 27.05 -10.30 7.45
C PRO A 70 26.19 -10.63 8.68
N ASN A 71 25.11 -9.92 8.89
CA ASN A 71 24.13 -10.20 9.93
C ASN A 71 22.84 -10.77 9.32
N PRO A 72 22.69 -12.10 9.23
CA PRO A 72 21.48 -12.71 8.62
C PRO A 72 20.19 -12.33 9.34
N SER A 73 20.28 -12.03 10.65
CA SER A 73 19.12 -11.65 11.46
C SER A 73 18.53 -10.31 11.01
N ALA A 74 19.34 -9.41 10.47
CA ALA A 74 18.90 -8.13 9.96
C ALA A 74 17.94 -8.28 8.75
N MET A 75 18.16 -9.31 7.91
CA MET A 75 17.31 -9.57 6.75
C MET A 75 15.94 -10.13 7.11
N VAL A 76 15.75 -10.71 8.30
CA VAL A 76 14.47 -11.32 8.71
C VAL A 76 13.34 -10.30 8.73
N GLY A 77 13.61 -9.07 9.17
CA GLY A 77 12.65 -7.97 9.16
C GLY A 77 12.14 -7.68 7.76
N LEU A 78 13.05 -7.52 6.81
CA LEU A 78 12.73 -7.24 5.41
C LEU A 78 11.88 -8.36 4.78
N TYR A 79 12.29 -9.62 4.94
CA TYR A 79 11.54 -10.77 4.43
C TYR A 79 10.16 -10.92 5.08
N THR A 80 10.02 -10.51 6.35
CA THR A 80 8.71 -10.47 7.02
C THR A 80 7.79 -9.45 6.36
N ILE A 81 8.30 -8.27 6.02
CA ILE A 81 7.51 -7.24 5.33
C ILE A 81 7.13 -7.72 3.92
N ILE A 82 8.06 -8.31 3.16
CA ILE A 82 7.78 -8.90 1.84
C ILE A 82 6.69 -9.97 1.95
N SER A 83 6.74 -10.82 2.97
CA SER A 83 5.73 -11.85 3.19
C SER A 83 4.33 -11.27 3.47
N ARG A 84 4.24 -10.15 4.19
CA ARG A 84 2.98 -9.42 4.37
C ARG A 84 2.50 -8.78 3.07
N MET A 85 3.42 -8.26 2.25
CA MET A 85 3.09 -7.67 0.96
C MET A 85 2.52 -8.70 -0.01
N ARG A 86 2.97 -9.97 0.04
CA ARG A 86 2.43 -11.07 -0.79
C ARG A 86 0.92 -11.28 -0.61
N ILE A 87 0.36 -10.87 0.53
CA ILE A 87 -1.09 -10.98 0.82
C ILE A 87 -1.88 -9.83 0.20
N LEU A 88 -1.26 -8.65 0.04
CA LEU A 88 -1.98 -7.40 -0.25
C LEU A 88 -1.59 -6.73 -1.56
N SER A 89 -0.48 -7.14 -2.17
CA SER A 89 0.14 -6.46 -3.31
C SER A 89 0.18 -7.35 -4.55
N SER A 90 0.31 -6.72 -5.73
CA SER A 90 0.45 -7.43 -7.00
C SER A 90 1.79 -8.16 -7.11
N ALA A 91 1.83 -9.20 -7.97
CA ALA A 91 3.05 -9.94 -8.25
C ALA A 91 4.21 -9.06 -8.71
N ALA A 92 3.95 -8.02 -9.50
CA ALA A 92 4.96 -7.08 -9.97
C ALA A 92 5.63 -6.30 -8.84
N VAL A 93 4.86 -5.88 -7.82
CA VAL A 93 5.42 -5.19 -6.64
C VAL A 93 6.28 -6.14 -5.83
N ILE A 94 5.84 -7.40 -5.66
CA ILE A 94 6.58 -8.41 -4.91
C ILE A 94 7.90 -8.76 -5.59
N GLU A 95 7.89 -8.99 -6.90
CA GLU A 95 9.09 -9.25 -7.68
C GLU A 95 10.13 -8.12 -7.55
N CYS A 96 9.68 -6.87 -7.60
CA CYS A 96 10.56 -5.73 -7.38
C CYS A 96 11.09 -5.66 -5.94
N ALA A 97 10.27 -6.01 -4.94
CA ALA A 97 10.69 -6.04 -3.54
C ALA A 97 11.72 -7.15 -3.28
N GLU A 98 11.55 -8.34 -3.89
CA GLU A 98 12.49 -9.44 -3.82
C GLU A 98 13.85 -9.06 -4.45
N LYS A 99 13.84 -8.42 -5.62
CA LYS A 99 15.07 -7.88 -6.24
C LYS A 99 15.80 -6.88 -5.35
N VAL A 100 15.07 -6.03 -4.62
CA VAL A 100 15.67 -5.14 -3.62
C VAL A 100 16.36 -5.93 -2.52
N GLY A 101 15.70 -6.98 -2.02
CA GLY A 101 16.28 -7.90 -1.02
C GLY A 101 17.57 -8.56 -1.52
N ASP A 102 17.58 -9.03 -2.77
CA ASP A 102 18.77 -9.64 -3.40
C ASP A 102 19.94 -8.66 -3.49
N VAL A 103 19.69 -7.43 -3.93
CA VAL A 103 20.72 -6.37 -3.99
C VAL A 103 21.31 -6.08 -2.61
N ILE A 104 20.48 -6.04 -1.55
CA ILE A 104 20.96 -5.84 -0.19
C ILE A 104 21.80 -7.04 0.26
N ALA A 105 21.34 -8.26 0.00
CA ALA A 105 22.07 -9.48 0.34
C ALA A 105 23.43 -9.56 -0.39
N GLU A 106 23.46 -9.25 -1.68
CA GLU A 106 24.69 -9.16 -2.46
C GLU A 106 25.66 -8.10 -1.90
N THR A 107 25.11 -6.95 -1.45
CA THR A 107 25.92 -5.89 -0.83
C THR A 107 26.55 -6.36 0.48
N TYR A 108 25.83 -7.14 1.29
CA TYR A 108 26.38 -7.75 2.52
C TYR A 108 27.48 -8.76 2.23
N LEU A 109 27.41 -9.49 1.11
CA LEU A 109 28.39 -10.52 0.73
C LEU A 109 29.58 -9.95 -0.06
N ALA A 110 29.44 -8.73 -0.57
CA ALA A 110 30.50 -8.09 -1.35
C ALA A 110 31.72 -7.76 -0.47
N PRO A 111 32.95 -7.90 -1.01
CA PRO A 111 34.13 -7.47 -0.31
C PRO A 111 34.07 -5.96 -0.05
N LYS A 112 34.48 -5.55 1.14
CA LYS A 112 34.43 -4.14 1.56
C LYS A 112 35.09 -3.22 0.54
N MET A 113 34.36 -2.20 0.17
CA MET A 113 34.91 -1.06 -0.53
C MET A 113 35.70 -0.19 0.46
N THR A 114 36.94 0.14 0.12
CA THR A 114 37.68 1.18 0.83
C THR A 114 36.93 2.52 0.69
N PRO A 115 37.06 3.46 1.63
CA PRO A 115 36.42 4.78 1.54
C PRO A 115 36.72 5.52 0.22
N ASP A 116 37.92 5.30 -0.35
CA ASP A 116 38.30 5.87 -1.64
C ASP A 116 37.59 5.14 -2.81
N GLY A 117 37.49 3.82 -2.77
CA GLY A 117 36.74 3.03 -3.74
C GLY A 117 35.25 3.37 -3.74
N LEU A 118 34.67 3.65 -2.57
CA LEU A 118 33.28 4.13 -2.44
C LEU A 118 33.10 5.51 -3.09
N ARG A 119 34.08 6.43 -2.88
CA ARG A 119 34.07 7.75 -3.53
C ARG A 119 34.19 7.67 -5.04
N GLU A 120 35.02 6.79 -5.55
CA GLU A 120 35.22 6.60 -6.99
C GLU A 120 33.99 5.94 -7.64
N THR A 121 33.38 4.97 -6.96
CA THR A 121 32.13 4.35 -7.38
C THR A 121 30.97 5.35 -7.36
N LEU A 122 30.90 6.23 -6.39
CA LEU A 122 29.89 7.30 -6.32
C LEU A 122 30.11 8.38 -7.39
N LYS A 123 31.36 8.66 -7.77
CA LYS A 123 31.68 9.62 -8.86
C LYS A 123 31.46 9.04 -10.26
N GLY A 124 31.67 7.74 -10.44
CA GLY A 124 31.59 7.07 -11.75
C GLY A 124 30.21 6.49 -12.08
N ARG A 125 29.38 6.24 -11.07
CA ARG A 125 28.01 5.74 -11.28
C ARG A 125 27.02 6.90 -11.16
N THR A 126 26.31 7.15 -12.24
CA THR A 126 25.15 8.04 -12.23
C THR A 126 24.23 7.62 -11.08
N PHE A 127 23.66 8.56 -10.32
CA PHE A 127 22.70 8.32 -9.22
C PHE A 127 21.63 7.27 -9.56
N HIS A 128 21.36 7.05 -10.84
CA HIS A 128 20.45 6.04 -11.36
C HIS A 128 20.85 4.59 -11.06
N SER A 129 22.13 4.28 -10.88
CA SER A 129 22.61 2.91 -10.58
C SER A 129 22.51 2.56 -9.10
N PHE A 130 22.31 3.58 -8.24
CA PHE A 130 22.09 3.42 -6.80
C PHE A 130 20.62 3.44 -6.42
N ASP A 131 19.71 3.69 -7.37
CA ASP A 131 18.27 3.74 -7.10
C ASP A 131 17.65 2.34 -7.17
N TYR A 132 18.11 1.46 -6.28
CA TYR A 132 17.62 0.09 -6.14
C TYR A 132 16.11 0.02 -5.78
N LEU A 133 15.52 1.14 -5.30
CA LEU A 133 14.09 1.26 -5.01
C LEU A 133 13.27 1.82 -6.17
N ARG A 134 13.91 2.21 -7.28
CA ARG A 134 13.23 2.87 -8.41
C ARG A 134 12.15 2.00 -9.04
N ASP A 135 12.47 0.76 -9.33
CA ASP A 135 11.55 -0.14 -10.02
C ASP A 135 10.43 -0.60 -9.07
N PHE A 136 10.74 -0.80 -7.80
CA PHE A 136 9.75 -0.99 -6.76
C PHE A 136 8.77 0.19 -6.67
N SER A 137 9.28 1.41 -6.65
CA SER A 137 8.46 2.63 -6.60
C SER A 137 7.59 2.80 -7.86
N LYS A 138 8.08 2.39 -9.04
CA LYS A 138 7.28 2.37 -10.27
C LYS A 138 6.17 1.33 -10.21
N ALA A 139 6.47 0.11 -9.75
CA ALA A 139 5.49 -0.95 -9.60
C ALA A 139 4.36 -0.54 -8.63
N CYS A 140 4.71 0.05 -7.49
CA CYS A 140 3.73 0.58 -6.54
C CYS A 140 2.84 1.68 -7.14
N ARG A 141 3.39 2.55 -7.99
CA ARG A 141 2.61 3.60 -8.68
C ARG A 141 1.69 3.01 -9.74
N ALA A 142 2.14 2.03 -10.50
CA ALA A 142 1.34 1.34 -11.51
C ALA A 142 0.15 0.63 -10.85
N GLU A 143 0.37 -0.08 -9.75
CA GLU A 143 -0.69 -0.73 -8.99
C GLU A 143 -1.74 0.26 -8.45
N ARG A 144 -1.31 1.44 -7.99
CA ARG A 144 -2.24 2.51 -7.57
C ARG A 144 -3.09 3.05 -8.73
N GLY A 145 -2.54 3.09 -9.93
CA GLY A 145 -3.25 3.56 -11.13
C GLY A 145 -4.36 2.59 -11.57
N THR A 146 -4.16 1.29 -11.38
CA THR A 146 -5.17 0.26 -11.70
C THR A 146 -6.33 0.23 -10.70
N ASP A 147 -6.13 0.75 -9.48
CA ASP A 147 -7.17 0.84 -8.44
C ASP A 147 -8.11 2.06 -8.58
N LEU A 148 -7.87 2.94 -9.53
CA LEU A 148 -8.79 4.03 -9.84
C LEU A 148 -9.90 3.48 -10.72
N PRO A 149 -11.20 3.60 -10.33
CA PRO A 149 -12.29 3.27 -11.21
C PRO A 149 -12.15 4.13 -12.47
N GLN A 150 -12.02 3.47 -13.62
CA GLN A 150 -12.10 4.15 -14.92
C GLN A 150 -13.55 4.61 -15.06
N HIS A 151 -13.83 5.83 -14.64
CA HIS A 151 -15.08 6.50 -14.97
C HIS A 151 -15.05 6.80 -16.47
N ILE A 152 -15.71 5.93 -17.23
CA ILE A 152 -16.19 6.24 -18.57
C ILE A 152 -17.45 7.08 -18.44
#